data_379f87c4d870331e343ea93c423b36d0
#
_entry.id   379f87c4d870331e343ea93c423b36d0
#
_cell.length_a   1.000
_cell.length_b   1.000
_cell.length_c   1.000
_cell.angle_alpha   90.00
_cell.angle_beta   90.00
_cell.angle_gamma   90.00
#
_symmetry.space_group_name_H-M   'P 1'
#
loop_
_entity.id
_entity.type
_entity.pdbx_description
1 polymer ?
#
loop_
_entity_poly.entity_id
_entity_poly.type
_entity_poly.pdbx_seq_one_letter_code
_entity_poly.pdbx_strand_id
1 'polypeptide(L)'
;MSKTSGRGSPLIYSTGEITVENTKGTSHVSQIACIEGKNSIGVTNSDLTGYAEGNRKDGDTYVDLGGVFIYQSMSGDANVGTSLFTAKDSKLSIASNSSVYKTAPMLHVTNTACVINLDNTELNFGSGTFLEIAGQNQWGTTGSNGGVAELNTNNEKIDGNVIVDAISSLNWTMKNTDFKGAVNSTGNTTMSVGEGSTWTLTGDSTVSSLAVSGKIDYGNFKLTVGNKT
;
A
#
# COMPACT_ATOMS: atom_id res chain seq x y z
N MET A 1 -18.49 15.65 7.43
CA MET A 1 -17.77 14.57 8.16
C MET A 1 -18.51 13.26 7.91
N SER A 2 -17.82 12.25 7.39
CA SER A 2 -18.38 10.91 7.13
C SER A 2 -17.88 9.91 8.20
N LYS A 3 -18.70 8.94 8.61
CA LYS A 3 -18.35 7.92 9.61
C LYS A 3 -18.91 6.55 9.23
N THR A 4 -18.11 5.51 9.42
CA THR A 4 -18.54 4.11 9.39
C THR A 4 -18.12 3.40 10.68
N SER A 5 -18.78 2.31 11.08
CA SER A 5 -18.52 1.65 12.36
C SER A 5 -18.67 0.13 12.35
N GLY A 6 -18.79 -0.47 11.17
CA GLY A 6 -18.89 -1.93 11.03
C GLY A 6 -17.57 -2.56 10.60
N ARG A 7 -17.29 -3.79 11.05
CA ARG A 7 -16.21 -4.61 10.48
C ARG A 7 -16.57 -4.94 9.02
N GLY A 8 -15.62 -4.79 8.09
CA GLY A 8 -15.88 -4.89 6.66
C GLY A 8 -16.61 -3.69 6.06
N SER A 9 -16.70 -2.57 6.81
CA SER A 9 -17.29 -1.31 6.35
C SER A 9 -16.21 -0.24 6.30
N PRO A 10 -15.36 -0.21 5.28
CA PRO A 10 -14.36 0.84 5.11
C PRO A 10 -15.04 2.20 4.97
N LEU A 11 -14.27 3.27 5.13
CA LEU A 11 -14.81 4.61 4.93
C LEU A 11 -15.23 4.82 3.46
N ILE A 12 -14.44 4.24 2.52
CA ILE A 12 -14.70 4.28 1.09
C ILE A 12 -14.53 2.86 0.54
N TYR A 13 -15.56 2.33 -0.10
CA TYR A 13 -15.51 1.04 -0.80
C TYR A 13 -15.87 1.23 -2.27
N SER A 14 -14.97 0.85 -3.17
CA SER A 14 -15.17 1.06 -4.60
C SER A 14 -15.30 -0.24 -5.38
N THR A 15 -16.44 -0.38 -6.05
CA THR A 15 -16.70 -1.25 -7.20
C THR A 15 -17.02 -0.42 -8.45
N GLY A 16 -16.48 0.79 -8.54
CA GLY A 16 -16.66 1.77 -9.62
C GLY A 16 -15.58 2.83 -9.57
N GLU A 17 -15.91 4.05 -9.92
CA GLU A 17 -15.04 5.22 -9.82
C GLU A 17 -15.53 6.15 -8.71
N ILE A 18 -14.70 6.39 -7.70
CA ILE A 18 -15.05 7.28 -6.58
C ILE A 18 -14.00 8.38 -6.46
N THR A 19 -14.45 9.62 -6.38
CA THR A 19 -13.62 10.78 -6.06
C THR A 19 -14.07 11.38 -4.75
N VAL A 20 -13.12 11.65 -3.86
CA VAL A 20 -13.32 12.27 -2.55
C VAL A 20 -12.46 13.52 -2.48
N GLU A 21 -13.09 14.66 -2.26
CA GLU A 21 -12.41 15.95 -2.22
C GLU A 21 -12.85 16.76 -0.98
N ASN A 22 -11.89 17.52 -0.42
CA ASN A 22 -12.15 18.45 0.68
C ASN A 22 -12.93 17.82 1.84
N THR A 23 -12.62 16.54 2.15
CA THR A 23 -13.41 15.72 3.07
C THR A 23 -12.59 15.35 4.31
N LYS A 24 -13.27 15.37 5.47
CA LYS A 24 -12.80 14.72 6.68
C LYS A 24 -13.69 13.54 7.01
N GLY A 25 -13.08 12.35 7.18
CA GLY A 25 -13.81 11.12 7.40
C GLY A 25 -13.10 10.13 8.32
N THR A 26 -13.89 9.27 8.97
CA THR A 26 -13.36 8.21 9.85
C THR A 26 -14.15 6.92 9.70
N SER A 27 -13.44 5.82 9.45
CA SER A 27 -13.93 4.46 9.71
C SER A 27 -13.47 4.04 11.09
N HIS A 28 -14.39 3.66 11.99
CA HIS A 28 -14.07 3.35 13.38
C HIS A 28 -13.69 1.89 13.65
N VAL A 29 -13.65 1.06 12.62
CA VAL A 29 -13.26 -0.36 12.72
C VAL A 29 -12.41 -0.75 11.51
N SER A 30 -12.86 -0.45 10.30
CA SER A 30 -12.33 -0.98 9.06
C SER A 30 -11.31 -0.03 8.40
N GLN A 31 -10.95 -0.31 7.17
CA GLN A 31 -9.97 0.42 6.37
C GLN A 31 -10.43 1.86 6.07
N ILE A 32 -9.49 2.71 5.66
CA ILE A 32 -9.78 4.01 5.05
C ILE A 32 -10.48 3.77 3.70
N ALA A 33 -9.89 2.93 2.89
CA ALA A 33 -10.36 2.66 1.54
C ALA A 33 -10.17 1.19 1.16
N CYS A 34 -11.14 0.63 0.44
CA CYS A 34 -11.03 -0.64 -0.24
C CYS A 34 -11.36 -0.48 -1.72
N ILE A 35 -10.51 -1.03 -2.59
CA ILE A 35 -10.74 -1.05 -4.03
C ILE A 35 -10.80 -2.51 -4.46
N GLU A 36 -11.90 -2.91 -5.06
CA GLU A 36 -12.09 -4.24 -5.59
C GLU A 36 -12.04 -4.24 -7.12
N GLY A 37 -11.14 -5.04 -7.69
CA GLY A 37 -11.02 -5.24 -9.13
C GLY A 37 -10.65 -3.97 -9.91
N LYS A 38 -11.11 -3.88 -11.15
CA LYS A 38 -10.84 -2.78 -12.07
C LYS A 38 -11.64 -1.51 -11.71
N ASN A 39 -11.35 -0.95 -10.54
CA ASN A 39 -12.08 0.20 -10.02
C ASN A 39 -11.10 1.23 -9.47
N SER A 40 -11.60 2.41 -9.08
CA SER A 40 -10.73 3.49 -8.64
C SER A 40 -11.24 4.25 -7.42
N ILE A 41 -10.28 4.78 -6.65
CA ILE A 41 -10.51 5.80 -5.63
C ILE A 41 -9.49 6.91 -5.83
N GLY A 42 -9.98 8.15 -5.98
CA GLY A 42 -9.19 9.37 -5.93
C GLY A 42 -9.51 10.16 -4.65
N VAL A 43 -8.47 10.59 -3.93
CA VAL A 43 -8.57 11.38 -2.70
C VAL A 43 -7.77 12.66 -2.88
N THR A 44 -8.39 13.82 -2.71
CA THR A 44 -7.72 15.12 -2.83
C THR A 44 -8.10 16.03 -1.68
N ASN A 45 -7.12 16.74 -1.12
CA ASN A 45 -7.30 17.74 -0.05
C ASN A 45 -8.19 17.22 1.10
N SER A 46 -7.92 16.01 1.57
CA SER A 46 -8.79 15.31 2.52
C SER A 46 -8.00 14.71 3.69
N ASP A 47 -8.66 14.60 4.86
CA ASP A 47 -8.10 14.02 6.10
C ASP A 47 -8.94 12.78 6.47
N LEU A 48 -8.42 11.60 6.16
CA LEU A 48 -9.13 10.34 6.31
C LEU A 48 -8.43 9.43 7.32
N THR A 49 -9.21 8.87 8.25
CA THR A 49 -8.72 7.95 9.28
C THR A 49 -9.47 6.63 9.20
N GLY A 50 -8.74 5.52 9.26
CA GLY A 50 -9.29 4.17 9.40
C GLY A 50 -8.68 3.44 10.59
N TYR A 51 -9.30 2.33 10.97
CA TYR A 51 -8.79 1.43 12.01
C TYR A 51 -8.09 0.21 11.40
N ALA A 52 -8.13 0.08 10.08
CA ALA A 52 -7.43 -0.92 9.28
C ALA A 52 -7.78 -2.39 9.60
N GLU A 53 -8.84 -2.65 10.39
CA GLU A 53 -9.27 -4.01 10.69
C GLU A 53 -9.96 -4.64 9.50
N GLY A 54 -9.50 -5.83 9.12
CA GLY A 54 -10.09 -6.61 8.05
C GLY A 54 -11.35 -7.38 8.46
N ASN A 55 -11.96 -8.04 7.50
CA ASN A 55 -13.16 -8.85 7.66
C ASN A 55 -12.91 -10.35 7.37
N ARG A 56 -11.89 -10.68 6.60
CA ARG A 56 -11.53 -12.06 6.24
C ARG A 56 -10.47 -12.61 7.18
N LYS A 57 -10.57 -13.91 7.45
CA LYS A 57 -9.63 -14.61 8.33
C LYS A 57 -8.96 -15.78 7.59
N ASP A 58 -7.71 -16.03 7.97
CA ASP A 58 -7.02 -17.29 7.78
C ASP A 58 -6.76 -17.87 9.16
N GLY A 59 -7.47 -18.94 9.52
CA GLY A 59 -7.58 -19.41 10.90
C GLY A 59 -8.19 -18.32 11.80
N ASP A 60 -7.47 -17.95 12.85
CA ASP A 60 -7.91 -16.90 13.79
C ASP A 60 -7.38 -15.49 13.44
N THR A 61 -6.53 -15.39 12.40
CA THR A 61 -5.87 -14.13 12.03
C THR A 61 -6.60 -13.42 10.90
N TYR A 62 -6.87 -12.13 11.04
CA TYR A 62 -7.36 -11.31 9.94
C TYR A 62 -6.24 -11.08 8.91
N VAL A 63 -6.56 -11.20 7.62
CA VAL A 63 -5.58 -11.14 6.52
C VAL A 63 -5.79 -9.98 5.56
N ASP A 64 -6.95 -9.34 5.58
CA ASP A 64 -7.28 -8.17 4.78
C ASP A 64 -7.06 -6.86 5.56
N LEU A 65 -5.97 -6.83 6.34
CA LEU A 65 -5.57 -5.65 7.13
C LEU A 65 -4.96 -4.60 6.22
N GLY A 66 -5.20 -3.35 6.53
CA GLY A 66 -4.54 -2.24 5.83
C GLY A 66 -5.23 -0.90 6.04
N GLY A 67 -4.47 0.19 5.93
CA GLY A 67 -5.05 1.52 5.81
C GLY A 67 -5.85 1.63 4.51
N VAL A 68 -5.22 1.30 3.39
CA VAL A 68 -5.85 1.13 2.07
C VAL A 68 -5.64 -0.31 1.63
N PHE A 69 -6.73 -0.99 1.25
CA PHE A 69 -6.73 -2.39 0.81
C PHE A 69 -7.17 -2.47 -0.66
N ILE A 70 -6.31 -3.04 -1.52
CA ILE A 70 -6.53 -3.16 -2.96
C ILE A 70 -6.48 -4.64 -3.34
N TYR A 71 -7.57 -5.17 -3.87
CA TYR A 71 -7.69 -6.59 -4.06
C TYR A 71 -8.67 -6.97 -5.20
N GLN A 72 -8.63 -8.21 -5.61
CA GLN A 72 -9.67 -8.82 -6.44
C GLN A 72 -10.31 -9.94 -5.64
N SER A 73 -11.61 -9.83 -5.40
CA SER A 73 -12.40 -10.93 -4.84
C SER A 73 -12.69 -11.99 -5.91
N MET A 74 -13.26 -13.10 -5.47
CA MET A 74 -13.77 -14.16 -6.34
C MET A 74 -15.31 -14.16 -6.42
N SER A 75 -15.95 -13.09 -5.89
CA SER A 75 -17.42 -12.98 -5.83
C SER A 75 -18.06 -12.68 -7.18
N GLY A 76 -17.31 -12.07 -8.11
CA GLY A 76 -17.84 -11.59 -9.39
C GLY A 76 -18.47 -10.19 -9.32
N ASP A 77 -18.41 -9.52 -8.17
CA ASP A 77 -19.00 -8.19 -7.96
C ASP A 77 -18.21 -7.09 -8.68
N ALA A 78 -16.94 -7.32 -8.95
CA ALA A 78 -16.08 -6.40 -9.67
C ALA A 78 -15.36 -7.08 -10.84
N ASN A 79 -15.24 -6.36 -11.95
CA ASN A 79 -14.49 -6.86 -13.11
C ASN A 79 -12.99 -6.95 -12.79
N VAL A 80 -12.36 -8.01 -13.27
CA VAL A 80 -10.90 -8.17 -13.19
C VAL A 80 -10.21 -7.11 -14.04
N GLY A 81 -9.12 -6.55 -13.52
CA GLY A 81 -8.29 -5.57 -14.22
C GLY A 81 -7.46 -4.73 -13.26
N THR A 82 -6.87 -3.66 -13.77
CA THR A 82 -5.98 -2.80 -12.98
C THR A 82 -6.79 -1.81 -12.15
N SER A 83 -6.61 -1.87 -10.82
CA SER A 83 -7.14 -0.90 -9.87
C SER A 83 -6.36 0.42 -9.94
N LEU A 84 -6.98 1.53 -9.54
CA LEU A 84 -6.30 2.81 -9.41
C LEU A 84 -6.59 3.44 -8.04
N PHE A 85 -5.54 3.73 -7.30
CA PHE A 85 -5.61 4.55 -6.09
C PHE A 85 -4.78 5.82 -6.28
N THR A 86 -5.36 6.97 -6.04
CA THR A 86 -4.65 8.26 -6.07
C THR A 86 -4.93 9.03 -4.78
N ALA A 87 -3.88 9.53 -4.13
CA ALA A 87 -4.01 10.47 -3.02
C ALA A 87 -3.12 11.69 -3.29
N LYS A 88 -3.71 12.87 -3.16
CA LYS A 88 -3.02 14.14 -3.40
C LYS A 88 -3.37 15.16 -2.32
N ASP A 89 -2.35 15.90 -1.84
CA ASP A 89 -2.52 16.98 -0.85
C ASP A 89 -3.38 16.54 0.34
N SER A 90 -3.22 15.30 0.78
CA SER A 90 -4.13 14.63 1.70
C SER A 90 -3.40 14.02 2.89
N LYS A 91 -4.18 13.63 3.91
CA LYS A 91 -3.71 12.91 5.06
C LYS A 91 -4.46 11.60 5.21
N LEU A 92 -3.73 10.49 5.28
CA LEU A 92 -4.27 9.17 5.50
C LEU A 92 -3.68 8.59 6.79
N SER A 93 -4.52 8.18 7.72
CA SER A 93 -4.08 7.73 9.04
C SER A 93 -4.72 6.41 9.45
N ILE A 94 -3.91 5.48 9.96
CA ILE A 94 -4.43 4.39 10.78
C ILE A 94 -4.51 4.91 12.22
N ALA A 95 -5.68 4.78 12.85
CA ALA A 95 -5.90 5.28 14.21
C ALA A 95 -4.97 4.60 15.21
N SER A 96 -4.28 5.36 16.04
CA SER A 96 -3.28 4.85 16.99
C SER A 96 -3.86 3.93 18.09
N ASN A 97 -5.16 4.01 18.31
CA ASN A 97 -5.90 3.13 19.22
C ASN A 97 -6.59 1.94 18.52
N SER A 98 -6.30 1.72 17.23
CA SER A 98 -6.72 0.49 16.55
C SER A 98 -6.01 -0.73 17.13
N SER A 99 -6.73 -1.85 17.25
CA SER A 99 -6.19 -3.13 17.72
C SER A 99 -5.07 -3.67 16.82
N VAL A 100 -5.06 -3.26 15.54
CA VAL A 100 -4.09 -3.67 14.52
C VAL A 100 -3.09 -2.55 14.15
N TYR A 101 -3.03 -1.46 14.91
CA TYR A 101 -2.13 -0.33 14.63
C TYR A 101 -0.67 -0.73 14.45
N LYS A 102 -0.21 -1.74 15.21
CA LYS A 102 1.18 -2.22 15.19
C LYS A 102 1.44 -3.32 14.16
N THR A 103 0.42 -3.76 13.44
CA THR A 103 0.55 -4.90 12.50
C THR A 103 0.04 -4.59 11.09
N ALA A 104 -1.00 -3.74 10.96
CA ALA A 104 -1.59 -3.43 9.66
C ALA A 104 -0.66 -2.55 8.81
N PRO A 105 -0.35 -2.93 7.55
CA PRO A 105 0.37 -2.08 6.62
C PRO A 105 -0.47 -0.85 6.25
N MET A 106 0.21 0.24 5.83
CA MET A 106 -0.51 1.42 5.33
C MET A 106 -1.22 1.12 4.00
N LEU A 107 -0.53 0.46 3.08
CA LEU A 107 -1.07 0.00 1.80
C LEU A 107 -0.90 -1.51 1.69
N HIS A 108 -1.95 -2.22 1.30
CA HIS A 108 -1.94 -3.67 1.11
C HIS A 108 -2.55 -4.04 -0.24
N VAL A 109 -1.81 -4.81 -1.04
CA VAL A 109 -2.21 -5.24 -2.39
C VAL A 109 -2.16 -6.76 -2.48
N THR A 110 -3.26 -7.37 -2.91
CA THR A 110 -3.34 -8.83 -3.08
C THR A 110 -4.24 -9.22 -4.25
N ASN A 111 -3.88 -10.26 -4.98
CA ASN A 111 -4.68 -10.87 -6.06
C ASN A 111 -5.14 -9.88 -7.15
N THR A 112 -4.41 -8.81 -7.41
CA THR A 112 -4.79 -7.79 -8.42
C THR A 112 -3.57 -7.06 -8.99
N ALA A 113 -3.77 -6.44 -10.16
CA ALA A 113 -2.87 -5.39 -10.64
C ALA A 113 -3.38 -4.02 -10.17
N CYS A 114 -2.48 -3.10 -9.83
CA CYS A 114 -2.88 -1.75 -9.44
C CYS A 114 -1.83 -0.69 -9.81
N VAL A 115 -2.32 0.54 -9.96
CA VAL A 115 -1.50 1.76 -9.98
C VAL A 115 -1.83 2.56 -8.71
N ILE A 116 -0.78 2.97 -7.99
CA ILE A 116 -0.88 3.79 -6.79
C ILE A 116 -0.12 5.08 -7.04
N ASN A 117 -0.79 6.23 -6.94
CA ASN A 117 -0.17 7.54 -7.07
C ASN A 117 -0.32 8.30 -5.76
N LEU A 118 0.81 8.69 -5.17
CA LEU A 118 0.86 9.54 -3.98
C LEU A 118 1.58 10.85 -4.33
N ASP A 119 0.96 11.98 -4.03
CA ASP A 119 1.51 13.31 -4.27
C ASP A 119 1.22 14.22 -3.07
N ASN A 120 2.27 14.55 -2.31
CA ASN A 120 2.17 15.39 -1.12
C ASN A 120 1.16 14.84 -0.10
N THR A 121 1.26 13.54 0.23
CA THR A 121 0.33 12.84 1.12
C THR A 121 0.98 12.51 2.46
N GLU A 122 0.41 13.01 3.56
CA GLU A 122 0.86 12.64 4.91
C GLU A 122 0.31 11.24 5.26
N LEU A 123 1.22 10.30 5.56
CA LEU A 123 0.87 8.92 5.91
C LEU A 123 1.20 8.63 7.38
N ASN A 124 0.19 8.26 8.17
CA ASN A 124 0.34 7.96 9.60
C ASN A 124 -0.08 6.51 9.91
N PHE A 125 0.87 5.71 10.31
CA PHE A 125 0.69 4.29 10.68
C PHE A 125 1.75 3.86 11.68
N GLY A 126 1.54 2.74 12.37
CA GLY A 126 2.42 2.32 13.48
C GLY A 126 3.03 0.93 13.34
N SER A 127 2.74 0.20 12.26
CA SER A 127 3.30 -1.14 12.02
C SER A 127 4.75 -1.10 11.53
N GLY A 128 5.21 0.04 11.02
CA GLY A 128 6.48 0.13 10.32
C GLY A 128 6.45 -0.49 8.91
N THR A 129 5.28 -0.90 8.40
CA THR A 129 5.10 -1.40 7.03
C THR A 129 4.29 -0.40 6.22
N PHE A 130 4.98 0.26 5.28
CA PHE A 130 4.35 1.20 4.36
C PHE A 130 3.52 0.47 3.30
N LEU A 131 4.11 -0.52 2.64
CA LEU A 131 3.48 -1.26 1.55
C LEU A 131 3.74 -2.76 1.70
N GLU A 132 2.67 -3.54 1.64
CA GLU A 132 2.72 -4.99 1.53
C GLU A 132 2.04 -5.43 0.23
N ILE A 133 2.76 -6.22 -0.58
CA ILE A 133 2.26 -6.81 -1.81
C ILE A 133 2.48 -8.31 -1.69
N ALA A 134 1.40 -9.05 -1.41
CA ALA A 134 1.50 -10.47 -1.08
C ALA A 134 0.22 -11.22 -1.43
N GLY A 135 0.37 -12.50 -1.79
CA GLY A 135 -0.77 -13.40 -1.93
C GLY A 135 -1.40 -13.73 -0.58
N GLN A 136 -2.72 -13.70 -0.52
CA GLN A 136 -3.52 -14.04 0.66
C GLN A 136 -4.43 -15.24 0.37
N ASN A 137 -4.42 -16.25 1.23
CA ASN A 137 -5.19 -17.49 1.00
C ASN A 137 -6.70 -17.27 0.80
N GLN A 138 -7.23 -16.15 1.28
CA GLN A 138 -8.66 -15.83 1.18
C GLN A 138 -9.04 -15.18 -0.15
N TRP A 139 -8.05 -14.82 -0.99
CA TRP A 139 -8.27 -14.11 -2.24
C TRP A 139 -7.55 -14.79 -3.39
N GLY A 140 -8.30 -15.22 -4.40
CA GLY A 140 -7.76 -15.90 -5.58
C GLY A 140 -7.28 -17.33 -5.33
N THR A 141 -6.39 -17.80 -6.19
CA THR A 141 -5.80 -19.14 -6.11
C THR A 141 -4.42 -19.05 -5.48
N THR A 142 -4.21 -19.70 -4.36
CA THR A 142 -2.92 -19.74 -3.66
C THR A 142 -1.77 -20.08 -4.62
N GLY A 143 -0.72 -19.26 -4.57
CA GLY A 143 0.44 -19.37 -5.47
C GLY A 143 0.31 -18.61 -6.79
N SER A 144 -0.89 -18.10 -7.13
CA SER A 144 -1.17 -17.28 -8.33
C SER A 144 -1.92 -15.98 -7.99
N ASN A 145 -2.05 -15.68 -6.72
CA ASN A 145 -2.83 -14.58 -6.16
C ASN A 145 -1.95 -13.44 -5.62
N GLY A 146 -0.75 -13.31 -6.14
CA GLY A 146 0.12 -12.17 -5.84
C GLY A 146 -0.45 -10.84 -6.34
N GLY A 147 0.10 -9.75 -5.84
CA GLY A 147 -0.19 -8.41 -6.33
C GLY A 147 0.82 -7.95 -7.38
N VAL A 148 0.38 -7.13 -8.32
CA VAL A 148 1.25 -6.45 -9.30
C VAL A 148 1.02 -4.95 -9.14
N ALA A 149 1.96 -4.24 -8.50
CA ALA A 149 1.79 -2.83 -8.22
C ALA A 149 2.76 -1.95 -9.01
N GLU A 150 2.22 -0.87 -9.59
CA GLU A 150 2.96 0.30 -9.99
C GLU A 150 2.74 1.38 -8.94
N LEU A 151 3.82 1.86 -8.29
CA LEU A 151 3.79 2.92 -7.30
C LEU A 151 4.52 4.15 -7.82
N ASN A 152 3.84 5.26 -7.87
CA ASN A 152 4.40 6.55 -8.22
C ASN A 152 4.30 7.49 -7.01
N THR A 153 5.44 8.01 -6.55
CA THR A 153 5.48 8.94 -5.42
C THR A 153 6.12 10.26 -5.84
N ASN A 154 5.49 11.36 -5.46
CA ASN A 154 5.98 12.71 -5.70
C ASN A 154 5.78 13.58 -4.44
N ASN A 155 6.82 14.30 -4.01
CA ASN A 155 6.82 15.13 -2.81
C ASN A 155 6.39 14.36 -1.53
N GLU A 156 6.85 13.11 -1.39
CA GLU A 156 6.46 12.23 -0.29
C GLU A 156 7.55 12.13 0.78
N LYS A 157 7.10 11.91 2.03
CA LYS A 157 7.95 11.46 3.13
C LYS A 157 7.40 10.16 3.68
N ILE A 158 8.12 9.08 3.45
CA ILE A 158 7.69 7.72 3.79
C ILE A 158 8.67 7.13 4.80
N ASP A 159 8.19 6.77 5.99
CA ASP A 159 8.98 6.04 7.01
C ASP A 159 8.28 4.70 7.27
N GLY A 160 8.82 3.64 6.69
CA GLY A 160 8.27 2.29 6.82
C GLY A 160 8.77 1.36 5.71
N ASN A 161 8.75 0.07 5.98
CA ASN A 161 9.28 -0.96 5.10
C ASN A 161 8.32 -1.30 3.95
N VAL A 162 8.88 -1.86 2.90
CA VAL A 162 8.17 -2.46 1.76
C VAL A 162 8.39 -3.97 1.79
N ILE A 163 7.30 -4.73 1.65
CA ILE A 163 7.30 -6.19 1.60
C ILE A 163 6.70 -6.63 0.26
N VAL A 164 7.43 -7.46 -0.49
CA VAL A 164 6.96 -8.04 -1.74
C VAL A 164 7.24 -9.53 -1.72
N ASP A 165 6.22 -10.37 -1.71
CA ASP A 165 6.37 -11.82 -1.68
C ASP A 165 6.83 -12.40 -3.04
N ALA A 166 7.13 -13.70 -3.06
CA ALA A 166 7.75 -14.36 -4.22
C ALA A 166 6.85 -14.41 -5.48
N ILE A 167 5.55 -14.25 -5.32
CA ILE A 167 4.56 -14.30 -6.41
C ILE A 167 4.03 -12.92 -6.81
N SER A 168 4.60 -11.87 -6.22
CA SER A 168 4.18 -10.48 -6.43
C SER A 168 5.25 -9.65 -7.12
N SER A 169 4.85 -8.47 -7.60
CA SER A 169 5.79 -7.53 -8.21
C SER A 169 5.48 -6.07 -7.86
N LEU A 170 6.55 -5.27 -7.81
CA LEU A 170 6.50 -3.83 -7.60
C LEU A 170 7.36 -3.12 -8.64
N ASN A 171 6.80 -2.10 -9.28
CA ASN A 171 7.54 -1.09 -10.01
C ASN A 171 7.34 0.26 -9.30
N TRP A 172 8.38 0.80 -8.66
CA TRP A 172 8.28 2.03 -7.89
C TRP A 172 9.12 3.15 -8.51
N THR A 173 8.46 4.24 -8.88
CA THR A 173 9.09 5.47 -9.34
C THR A 173 8.96 6.56 -8.27
N MET A 174 10.10 7.06 -7.80
CA MET A 174 10.20 8.13 -6.81
C MET A 174 10.62 9.43 -7.48
N LYS A 175 9.95 10.54 -7.12
CA LYS A 175 10.31 11.90 -7.51
C LYS A 175 10.16 12.80 -6.28
N ASN A 176 11.18 13.62 -5.97
CA ASN A 176 11.17 14.50 -4.79
C ASN A 176 10.67 13.75 -3.52
N THR A 177 11.05 12.50 -3.35
CA THR A 177 10.53 11.60 -2.32
C THR A 177 11.65 11.20 -1.36
N ASP A 178 11.43 11.40 -0.06
CA ASP A 178 12.28 10.88 1.00
C ASP A 178 11.69 9.56 1.51
N PHE A 179 12.30 8.46 1.15
CA PHE A 179 11.95 7.12 1.65
C PHE A 179 12.97 6.65 2.68
N LYS A 180 12.49 6.33 3.88
CA LYS A 180 13.26 5.72 4.96
C LYS A 180 12.66 4.38 5.31
N GLY A 181 13.33 3.31 4.91
CA GLY A 181 12.82 1.95 5.07
C GLY A 181 13.70 0.89 4.43
N ALA A 182 13.42 -0.37 4.78
CA ALA A 182 13.96 -1.53 4.09
C ALA A 182 13.00 -2.02 3.02
N VAL A 183 13.54 -2.57 1.93
CA VAL A 183 12.76 -3.27 0.91
C VAL A 183 13.04 -4.77 1.03
N ASN A 184 12.07 -5.50 1.60
CA ASN A 184 12.11 -6.93 1.80
C ASN A 184 11.36 -7.62 0.65
N SER A 185 12.07 -7.85 -0.45
CA SER A 185 11.47 -8.46 -1.64
C SER A 185 12.06 -9.83 -1.93
N THR A 186 11.18 -10.81 -2.06
CA THR A 186 11.47 -12.11 -2.67
C THR A 186 10.86 -12.24 -4.06
N GLY A 187 9.99 -11.28 -4.44
CA GLY A 187 9.38 -11.14 -5.75
C GLY A 187 10.17 -10.22 -6.69
N ASN A 188 9.53 -9.77 -7.75
CA ASN A 188 10.15 -8.87 -8.72
C ASN A 188 9.94 -7.41 -8.30
N THR A 189 11.02 -6.74 -7.87
CA THR A 189 10.95 -5.33 -7.45
C THR A 189 11.90 -4.47 -8.27
N THR A 190 11.35 -3.57 -9.05
CA THR A 190 12.10 -2.54 -9.80
C THR A 190 11.90 -1.20 -9.12
N MET A 191 12.98 -0.48 -8.85
CA MET A 191 12.92 0.85 -8.24
C MET A 191 13.68 1.88 -9.06
N SER A 192 13.10 3.07 -9.14
CA SER A 192 13.73 4.27 -9.67
C SER A 192 13.77 5.35 -8.58
N VAL A 193 14.95 5.60 -8.00
CA VAL A 193 15.19 6.70 -7.08
C VAL A 193 15.51 7.93 -7.92
N GLY A 194 14.47 8.69 -8.26
CA GLY A 194 14.51 9.80 -9.19
C GLY A 194 15.14 11.08 -8.60
N GLU A 195 15.26 12.09 -9.43
CA GLU A 195 15.81 13.39 -9.03
C GLU A 195 15.04 13.99 -7.82
N GLY A 196 15.76 14.63 -6.92
CA GLY A 196 15.22 15.19 -5.67
C GLY A 196 14.83 14.13 -4.62
N SER A 197 15.01 12.83 -4.90
CA SER A 197 14.64 11.76 -3.99
C SER A 197 15.85 11.23 -3.20
N THR A 198 15.57 10.75 -1.98
CA THR A 198 16.53 10.03 -1.14
C THR A 198 15.91 8.73 -0.62
N TRP A 199 16.64 7.63 -0.78
CA TRP A 199 16.32 6.38 -0.08
C TRP A 199 17.33 6.14 1.04
N THR A 200 16.88 6.22 2.30
CA THR A 200 17.67 5.87 3.49
C THR A 200 17.29 4.46 3.95
N LEU A 201 18.25 3.54 3.91
CA LEU A 201 18.03 2.17 4.35
C LEU A 201 17.91 2.11 5.88
N THR A 202 16.94 1.34 6.36
CA THR A 202 16.76 1.00 7.79
C THR A 202 16.99 -0.47 8.09
N GLY A 203 17.29 -1.25 7.06
CA GLY A 203 17.61 -2.67 7.12
C GLY A 203 18.20 -3.14 5.79
N ASP A 204 18.77 -4.35 5.79
CA ASP A 204 19.23 -4.98 4.56
C ASP A 204 18.07 -5.05 3.56
N SER A 205 18.34 -4.70 2.31
CA SER A 205 17.33 -4.55 1.29
C SER A 205 17.67 -5.32 0.03
N THR A 206 16.65 -5.82 -0.66
CA THR A 206 16.81 -6.57 -1.92
C THR A 206 15.82 -6.02 -2.96
N VAL A 207 16.31 -5.72 -4.17
CA VAL A 207 15.52 -5.33 -5.33
C VAL A 207 16.03 -6.06 -6.57
N SER A 208 15.16 -6.30 -7.55
CA SER A 208 15.52 -6.97 -8.82
C SER A 208 16.26 -6.02 -9.75
N SER A 209 15.87 -4.77 -9.79
CA SER A 209 16.46 -3.73 -10.64
C SER A 209 16.41 -2.37 -9.95
N LEU A 210 17.41 -1.53 -10.19
CA LEU A 210 17.53 -0.23 -9.57
C LEU A 210 18.09 0.81 -10.55
N ALA A 211 17.38 1.92 -10.72
CA ALA A 211 17.87 3.13 -11.38
C ALA A 211 18.00 4.26 -10.35
N VAL A 212 19.08 5.03 -10.39
CA VAL A 212 19.35 6.09 -9.42
C VAL A 212 19.81 7.36 -10.14
N SER A 213 19.01 8.41 -10.04
CA SER A 213 19.40 9.80 -10.33
C SER A 213 19.29 10.72 -9.11
N GLY A 214 18.71 10.20 -8.02
CA GLY A 214 18.69 10.82 -6.70
C GLY A 214 19.83 10.32 -5.80
N LYS A 215 19.52 10.04 -4.54
CA LYS A 215 20.50 9.62 -3.52
C LYS A 215 20.06 8.33 -2.82
N ILE A 216 21.04 7.47 -2.48
CA ILE A 216 20.86 6.37 -1.54
C ILE A 216 21.81 6.56 -0.34
N ASP A 217 21.24 6.50 0.85
CA ASP A 217 21.98 6.45 2.11
C ASP A 217 21.90 5.02 2.67
N TYR A 218 23.01 4.31 2.58
CA TYR A 218 23.08 2.90 2.99
C TYR A 218 23.18 2.73 4.51
N GLY A 219 23.64 3.76 5.23
CA GLY A 219 23.99 3.59 6.66
C GLY A 219 24.94 2.41 6.86
N ASN A 220 24.55 1.48 7.70
CA ASN A 220 25.27 0.23 7.96
C ASN A 220 24.64 -1.01 7.28
N PHE A 221 23.72 -0.79 6.35
CA PHE A 221 22.93 -1.86 5.74
C PHE A 221 23.39 -2.20 4.33
N LYS A 222 23.05 -3.40 3.89
CA LYS A 222 23.37 -3.93 2.58
C LYS A 222 22.19 -3.76 1.63
N LEU A 223 22.45 -3.25 0.41
CA LEU A 223 21.53 -3.29 -0.70
C LEU A 223 21.99 -4.34 -1.71
N THR A 224 21.14 -5.31 -1.97
CA THR A 224 21.35 -6.33 -3.01
C THR A 224 20.48 -5.95 -4.22
N VAL A 225 21.11 -5.85 -5.40
CA VAL A 225 20.44 -5.60 -6.68
C VAL A 225 20.66 -6.77 -7.61
N GLY A 226 19.61 -7.26 -8.21
CA GLY A 226 19.63 -8.40 -9.12
C GLY A 226 18.85 -9.60 -8.58
N ASN A 227 18.45 -10.48 -9.50
CA ASN A 227 17.77 -11.71 -9.15
C ASN A 227 18.74 -12.63 -8.41
N LYS A 228 18.34 -13.17 -7.27
CA LYS A 228 18.99 -14.35 -6.71
C LYS A 228 18.62 -15.51 -7.63
N THR A 229 19.56 -15.95 -8.48
CA THR A 229 19.48 -17.25 -9.17
C THR A 229 19.68 -18.39 -8.19
#